data_8ea7f8f7cb03b0057f22166c39278e8e
#
_entry.id   8ea7f8f7cb03b0057f22166c39278e8e
#
_cell.length_a   1.000
_cell.length_b   1.000
_cell.length_c   1.000
_cell.angle_alpha   90.00
_cell.angle_beta   90.00
_cell.angle_gamma   90.00
#
_symmetry.space_group_name_H-M   'P 1'
#
loop_
_entity.id
_entity.type
_entity.pdbx_description
1 polymer ?
#
loop_
_entity_poly.entity_id
_entity_poly.type
_entity_poly.pdbx_seq_one_letter_code
_entity_poly.pdbx_strand_id
1 'polypeptide(L)'
;MRLPVIQGVIRRRILANFRVDAQAMQREIPARFRPKLQNGLAIAGVCLIRLEHIRPRAMPKIVGLNSENAAHRVAVIWDEGGESCEGVFISRRDTSSQINHLLGGRVFPGEHHRASFSVMESDSEISLKMNSDDANVRVEIAGRIASDLPSTSVFSSLAEASSFFEGGSLGYSVTNDPDRLDGLKLQTRQWQVEPLEITNVYSSYFCDETRFPKGTIEFDHALIMRNIQHEWHSADDLYV
;
A
#
# COMPACT_ATOMS: atom_id res chain seq x y z
N MET A 1 0.13 -17.71 -15.92
CA MET A 1 0.08 -16.90 -17.19
C MET A 1 0.69 -15.55 -16.85
N ARG A 2 1.78 -15.14 -17.50
CA ARG A 2 2.39 -13.82 -17.22
C ARG A 2 1.46 -12.73 -17.74
N LEU A 3 1.06 -11.81 -16.88
CA LEU A 3 0.26 -10.65 -17.25
C LEU A 3 1.09 -9.73 -18.17
N PRO A 4 0.45 -9.06 -19.15
CA PRO A 4 1.14 -8.03 -19.91
C PRO A 4 1.58 -6.90 -18.98
N VAL A 5 2.63 -6.19 -19.34
CA VAL A 5 3.03 -4.97 -18.61
C VAL A 5 1.87 -3.99 -18.63
N ILE A 6 1.42 -3.58 -17.44
CA ILE A 6 0.36 -2.59 -17.24
C ILE A 6 1.03 -1.25 -16.96
N GLN A 7 0.56 -0.20 -17.62
CA GLN A 7 1.05 1.16 -17.40
C GLN A 7 -0.08 2.11 -17.06
N GLY A 8 0.26 3.21 -16.40
CA GLY A 8 -0.68 4.28 -16.06
C GLY A 8 -0.03 5.44 -15.35
N VAL A 9 -0.87 6.23 -14.71
CA VAL A 9 -0.45 7.36 -13.87
C VAL A 9 -0.97 7.14 -12.46
N ILE A 10 -0.08 7.20 -11.50
CA ILE A 10 -0.44 7.41 -10.10
C ILE A 10 -0.75 8.89 -9.95
N ARG A 11 -2.03 9.25 -10.00
CA ARG A 11 -2.46 10.64 -9.85
C ARG A 11 -2.16 11.15 -8.45
N ARG A 12 -2.42 10.31 -7.46
CA ARG A 12 -2.12 10.51 -6.04
C ARG A 12 -1.84 9.16 -5.38
N ARG A 13 -0.86 9.11 -4.49
CA ARG A 13 -0.62 7.97 -3.60
C ARG A 13 -0.26 8.50 -2.22
N ILE A 14 -1.06 8.15 -1.22
CA ILE A 14 -0.79 8.43 0.19
C ILE A 14 -0.30 7.14 0.84
N LEU A 15 0.78 7.25 1.58
CA LEU A 15 1.30 6.19 2.44
C LEU A 15 1.05 6.62 3.89
N ALA A 16 -0.05 6.15 4.50
CA ALA A 16 -0.34 6.36 5.92
C ALA A 16 0.32 5.22 6.70
N ASN A 17 1.33 5.53 7.49
CA ASN A 17 2.23 4.56 8.10
C ASN A 17 2.06 4.50 9.61
N PHE A 18 2.08 3.28 10.13
CA PHE A 18 2.04 2.95 11.55
C PHE A 18 3.34 2.22 11.93
N ARG A 19 3.88 2.56 13.09
CA ARG A 19 4.91 1.79 13.77
C ARG A 19 4.26 0.75 14.66
N VAL A 20 4.76 -0.47 14.60
CA VAL A 20 4.14 -1.62 15.26
C VAL A 20 5.21 -2.43 15.99
N ASP A 21 4.87 -2.96 17.17
CA ASP A 21 5.70 -3.95 17.84
C ASP A 21 6.00 -5.12 16.88
N ALA A 22 7.27 -5.52 16.79
CA ALA A 22 7.71 -6.53 15.82
C ALA A 22 7.03 -7.89 16.02
N GLN A 23 6.80 -8.30 17.28
CA GLN A 23 6.14 -9.57 17.59
C GLN A 23 4.64 -9.51 17.32
N ALA A 24 4.00 -8.37 17.60
CA ALA A 24 2.60 -8.14 17.24
C ALA A 24 2.42 -8.22 15.72
N MET A 25 3.30 -7.56 14.95
CA MET A 25 3.23 -7.60 13.48
C MET A 25 3.55 -8.99 12.90
N GLN A 26 4.47 -9.76 13.52
CA GLN A 26 4.79 -11.10 13.05
C GLN A 26 3.59 -12.05 13.07
N ARG A 27 2.64 -11.86 13.98
CA ARG A 27 1.41 -12.67 14.06
C ARG A 27 0.41 -12.39 12.94
N GLU A 28 0.53 -11.22 12.30
CA GLU A 28 -0.38 -10.75 11.24
C GLU A 28 0.13 -11.01 9.82
N ILE A 29 1.32 -11.59 9.68
CA ILE A 29 1.92 -11.89 8.37
C ILE A 29 2.28 -13.37 8.26
N PRO A 30 2.31 -13.94 7.04
CA PRO A 30 2.73 -15.31 6.81
C PRO A 30 4.13 -15.61 7.40
N ALA A 31 4.32 -16.83 7.92
CA ALA A 31 5.57 -17.25 8.58
C ALA A 31 6.82 -17.15 7.67
N ARG A 32 6.63 -17.19 6.35
CA ARG A 32 7.69 -16.98 5.35
C ARG A 32 8.31 -15.58 5.44
N PHE A 33 7.55 -14.58 5.87
CA PHE A 33 8.00 -13.20 6.00
C PHE A 33 8.41 -12.86 7.43
N ARG A 34 9.37 -11.95 7.52
CA ARG A 34 9.69 -11.22 8.75
C ARG A 34 9.40 -9.74 8.52
N PRO A 35 8.88 -8.99 9.52
CA PRO A 35 8.74 -7.54 9.38
C PRO A 35 10.10 -6.89 9.09
N LYS A 36 10.14 -5.98 8.10
CA LYS A 36 11.28 -5.07 7.92
C LYS A 36 11.21 -4.00 9.01
N LEU A 37 12.25 -3.92 9.82
CA LEU A 37 12.26 -3.05 11.01
C LEU A 37 12.95 -1.73 10.73
N GLN A 38 12.41 -0.66 11.34
CA GLN A 38 13.04 0.64 11.49
C GLN A 38 13.14 0.95 12.99
N ASN A 39 14.35 1.14 13.49
CA ASN A 39 14.62 1.35 14.93
C ASN A 39 13.93 0.31 15.85
N GLY A 40 13.92 -0.97 15.42
CA GLY A 40 13.31 -2.07 16.17
C GLY A 40 11.81 -2.22 16.05
N LEU A 41 11.13 -1.34 15.33
CA LEU A 41 9.68 -1.35 15.11
C LEU A 41 9.36 -1.76 13.66
N ALA A 42 8.31 -2.55 13.47
CA ALA A 42 7.77 -2.88 12.18
C ALA A 42 7.03 -1.69 11.57
N ILE A 43 7.06 -1.57 10.24
CA ILE A 43 6.33 -0.53 9.52
C ILE A 43 5.21 -1.17 8.70
N ALA A 44 3.99 -0.80 9.05
CA ALA A 44 2.77 -1.20 8.35
C ALA A 44 1.97 0.04 7.95
N GLY A 45 0.94 -0.12 7.12
CA GLY A 45 0.10 1.02 6.79
C GLY A 45 -0.91 0.77 5.68
N VAL A 46 -1.63 1.84 5.33
CA VAL A 46 -2.54 1.86 4.21
C VAL A 46 -1.95 2.71 3.08
N CYS A 47 -1.89 2.12 1.89
CA CYS A 47 -1.60 2.83 0.66
C CYS A 47 -2.93 3.22 0.00
N LEU A 48 -3.27 4.52 -0.03
CA LEU A 48 -4.44 5.07 -0.67
C LEU A 48 -4.02 5.66 -2.01
N ILE A 49 -4.48 5.08 -3.12
CA ILE A 49 -3.94 5.39 -4.44
C ILE A 49 -5.05 5.65 -5.46
N ARG A 50 -5.00 6.83 -6.10
CA ARG A 50 -5.77 7.15 -7.29
C ARG A 50 -4.95 6.81 -8.53
N LEU A 51 -5.49 5.91 -9.33
CA LEU A 51 -4.92 5.45 -10.58
C LEU A 51 -5.70 6.01 -11.76
N GLU A 52 -4.97 6.45 -12.79
CA GLU A 52 -5.55 6.96 -14.04
C GLU A 52 -4.89 6.31 -15.25
N HIS A 53 -5.70 6.11 -16.29
CA HIS A 53 -5.26 5.56 -17.58
C HIS A 53 -4.57 4.18 -17.47
N ILE A 54 -5.03 3.35 -16.52
CA ILE A 54 -4.49 2.00 -16.32
C ILE A 54 -4.87 1.09 -17.48
N ARG A 55 -3.87 0.57 -18.18
CA ARG A 55 -4.06 -0.24 -19.38
C ARG A 55 -2.83 -1.10 -19.67
N PRO A 56 -2.98 -2.18 -20.48
CA PRO A 56 -1.84 -2.84 -21.11
C PRO A 56 -1.00 -1.85 -21.92
N ARG A 57 0.32 -1.95 -21.83
CA ARG A 57 1.28 -0.99 -22.43
C ARG A 57 1.08 -0.80 -23.93
N ALA A 58 0.64 -1.84 -24.65
CA ALA A 58 0.38 -1.79 -26.09
C ALA A 58 -0.93 -1.06 -26.48
N MET A 59 -1.80 -0.73 -25.50
CA MET A 59 -3.10 -0.12 -25.78
C MET A 59 -3.06 1.42 -25.71
N PRO A 60 -3.91 2.13 -26.51
CA PRO A 60 -4.00 3.59 -26.46
C PRO A 60 -4.62 4.09 -25.13
N LYS A 61 -4.31 5.33 -24.75
CA LYS A 61 -4.77 5.94 -23.48
C LYS A 61 -6.29 5.94 -23.30
N ILE A 62 -7.07 6.02 -24.39
CA ILE A 62 -8.53 6.15 -24.34
C ILE A 62 -9.23 4.94 -23.71
N VAL A 63 -8.61 3.75 -23.75
CA VAL A 63 -9.16 2.54 -23.11
C VAL A 63 -8.72 2.38 -21.66
N GLY A 64 -7.95 3.33 -21.11
CA GLY A 64 -7.44 3.26 -19.77
C GLY A 64 -8.53 3.45 -18.70
N LEU A 65 -8.43 2.66 -17.64
CA LEU A 65 -9.34 2.70 -16.50
C LEU A 65 -8.81 3.63 -15.41
N ASN A 66 -9.74 4.26 -14.70
CA ASN A 66 -9.46 5.07 -13.52
C ASN A 66 -10.10 4.42 -12.29
N SER A 67 -9.42 4.49 -11.15
CA SER A 67 -9.95 3.95 -9.89
C SER A 67 -9.31 4.58 -8.67
N GLU A 68 -10.07 4.64 -7.57
CA GLU A 68 -9.55 4.80 -6.21
C GLU A 68 -9.31 3.40 -5.63
N ASN A 69 -8.21 3.24 -4.91
CA ASN A 69 -7.83 1.96 -4.34
C ASN A 69 -7.19 2.17 -2.97
N ALA A 70 -7.30 1.14 -2.12
CA ALA A 70 -6.60 1.04 -0.86
C ALA A 70 -5.89 -0.32 -0.76
N ALA A 71 -4.72 -0.35 -0.14
CA ALA A 71 -4.00 -1.57 0.15
C ALA A 71 -3.45 -1.53 1.57
N HIS A 72 -3.85 -2.47 2.43
CA HIS A 72 -3.24 -2.69 3.73
C HIS A 72 -1.95 -3.46 3.51
N ARG A 73 -0.84 -2.90 3.95
CA ARG A 73 0.50 -3.40 3.65
C ARG A 73 1.41 -3.41 4.86
N VAL A 74 2.35 -4.34 4.84
CA VAL A 74 3.45 -4.45 5.81
C VAL A 74 4.76 -4.49 5.04
N ALA A 75 5.76 -3.71 5.46
CA ALA A 75 7.12 -3.84 4.94
C ALA A 75 7.73 -5.15 5.48
N VAL A 76 8.21 -6.00 4.58
CA VAL A 76 8.70 -7.34 4.92
C VAL A 76 10.04 -7.66 4.28
N ILE A 77 10.75 -8.61 4.90
CA ILE A 77 11.93 -9.26 4.35
C ILE A 77 11.72 -10.78 4.35
N TRP A 78 12.37 -11.47 3.41
CA TRP A 78 12.38 -12.94 3.35
C TRP A 78 13.69 -13.42 2.70
N ASP A 79 14.01 -14.68 2.89
CA ASP A 79 15.17 -15.29 2.26
C ASP A 79 14.73 -16.14 1.07
N GLU A 80 15.34 -15.93 -0.09
CA GLU A 80 15.07 -16.67 -1.32
C GLU A 80 16.38 -16.94 -2.08
N GLY A 81 16.63 -18.22 -2.40
CA GLY A 81 17.85 -18.61 -3.12
C GLY A 81 19.16 -18.29 -2.39
N GLY A 82 19.13 -18.09 -1.07
CA GLY A 82 20.29 -17.69 -0.27
C GLY A 82 20.54 -16.19 -0.19
N GLU A 83 19.67 -15.38 -0.78
CA GLU A 83 19.70 -13.92 -0.74
C GLU A 83 18.56 -13.38 0.13
N SER A 84 18.81 -12.27 0.81
CA SER A 84 17.77 -11.55 1.54
C SER A 84 17.03 -10.61 0.59
N CYS A 85 15.74 -10.85 0.46
CA CYS A 85 14.83 -10.04 -0.35
C CYS A 85 14.00 -9.12 0.53
N GLU A 86 13.52 -8.01 -0.04
CA GLU A 86 12.61 -7.07 0.64
C GLU A 86 11.45 -6.66 -0.25
N GLY A 87 10.34 -6.28 0.38
CA GLY A 87 9.15 -5.84 -0.32
C GLY A 87 8.01 -5.51 0.63
N VAL A 88 6.79 -5.65 0.14
CA VAL A 88 5.59 -5.45 0.95
C VAL A 88 4.66 -6.66 0.86
N PHE A 89 4.18 -7.12 2.01
CA PHE A 89 3.05 -8.04 2.10
C PHE A 89 1.76 -7.22 2.11
N ILE A 90 0.78 -7.61 1.29
CA ILE A 90 -0.50 -6.92 1.15
C ILE A 90 -1.59 -7.90 1.58
N SER A 91 -2.10 -7.68 2.78
CA SER A 91 -3.14 -8.52 3.39
C SER A 91 -4.53 -8.24 2.83
N ARG A 92 -4.77 -7.04 2.26
CA ARG A 92 -6.08 -6.67 1.71
C ARG A 92 -5.95 -5.57 0.68
N ARG A 93 -6.74 -5.67 -0.38
CA ARG A 93 -6.94 -4.62 -1.40
C ARG A 93 -8.42 -4.26 -1.50
N ASP A 94 -8.70 -2.96 -1.56
CA ASP A 94 -10.05 -2.42 -1.78
C ASP A 94 -10.01 -1.51 -3.01
N THR A 95 -11.09 -1.51 -3.82
CA THR A 95 -11.15 -0.76 -5.08
C THR A 95 -12.53 -0.19 -5.36
N SER A 96 -12.57 1.00 -5.95
CA SER A 96 -13.82 1.58 -6.48
C SER A 96 -14.22 0.97 -7.83
N SER A 97 -13.32 0.23 -8.50
CA SER A 97 -13.54 -0.33 -9.82
C SER A 97 -14.26 -1.68 -9.77
N GLN A 98 -15.45 -1.77 -10.39
CA GLN A 98 -16.14 -3.06 -10.56
C GLN A 98 -15.32 -4.05 -11.40
N ILE A 99 -14.61 -3.55 -12.41
CA ILE A 99 -13.78 -4.38 -13.27
C ILE A 99 -12.62 -4.99 -12.47
N ASN A 100 -11.92 -4.20 -11.65
CA ASN A 100 -10.84 -4.70 -10.82
C ASN A 100 -11.32 -5.74 -9.81
N HIS A 101 -12.49 -5.51 -9.22
CA HIS A 101 -13.12 -6.46 -8.29
C HIS A 101 -13.46 -7.79 -8.98
N LEU A 102 -14.13 -7.74 -10.14
CA LEU A 102 -14.56 -8.95 -10.88
C LEU A 102 -13.39 -9.73 -11.49
N LEU A 103 -12.34 -9.03 -11.89
CA LEU A 103 -11.15 -9.60 -12.53
C LEU A 103 -9.97 -9.75 -11.57
N GLY A 104 -10.13 -9.35 -10.30
CA GLY A 104 -9.13 -9.50 -9.24
C GLY A 104 -8.63 -10.94 -9.16
N GLY A 105 -7.31 -11.12 -9.08
CA GLY A 105 -6.67 -12.43 -9.14
C GLY A 105 -6.57 -13.07 -10.53
N ARG A 106 -7.29 -12.55 -11.54
CA ARG A 106 -7.21 -13.05 -12.93
C ARG A 106 -6.44 -12.12 -13.87
N VAL A 107 -6.59 -10.81 -13.67
CA VAL A 107 -5.96 -9.77 -14.49
C VAL A 107 -5.09 -8.85 -13.65
N PHE A 108 -5.50 -8.59 -12.41
CA PHE A 108 -4.72 -7.86 -11.42
C PHE A 108 -4.40 -8.78 -10.24
N PRO A 109 -3.13 -8.84 -9.80
CA PRO A 109 -2.71 -9.69 -8.70
C PRO A 109 -3.47 -9.41 -7.41
N GLY A 110 -3.79 -10.51 -6.71
CA GLY A 110 -4.47 -10.48 -5.42
C GLY A 110 -5.98 -10.33 -5.48
N GLU A 111 -6.63 -10.61 -4.37
CA GLU A 111 -8.06 -10.42 -4.18
C GLU A 111 -8.38 -8.93 -3.99
N HIS A 112 -9.44 -8.45 -4.67
CA HIS A 112 -9.88 -7.07 -4.60
C HIS A 112 -11.32 -7.00 -4.08
N HIS A 113 -11.51 -6.34 -2.94
CA HIS A 113 -12.83 -6.05 -2.37
C HIS A 113 -13.38 -4.73 -2.95
N ARG A 114 -14.71 -4.67 -3.10
CA ARG A 114 -15.38 -3.42 -3.49
C ARG A 114 -15.40 -2.45 -2.33
N ALA A 115 -15.19 -1.16 -2.66
CA ALA A 115 -15.29 -0.08 -1.68
C ALA A 115 -15.77 1.22 -2.31
N SER A 116 -16.41 2.05 -1.51
CA SER A 116 -16.78 3.43 -1.82
C SER A 116 -15.69 4.37 -1.30
N PHE A 117 -15.39 5.41 -2.09
CA PHE A 117 -14.42 6.44 -1.74
C PHE A 117 -15.06 7.82 -1.84
N SER A 118 -14.83 8.66 -0.83
CA SER A 118 -15.15 10.09 -0.85
C SER A 118 -13.85 10.85 -0.66
N VAL A 119 -13.50 11.67 -1.64
CA VAL A 119 -12.23 12.39 -1.66
C VAL A 119 -12.48 13.86 -1.90
N MET A 120 -11.92 14.70 -1.04
CA MET A 120 -11.78 16.14 -1.24
C MET A 120 -10.29 16.46 -1.20
N GLU A 121 -9.75 17.04 -2.28
CA GLU A 121 -8.34 17.39 -2.33
C GLU A 121 -8.10 18.71 -3.07
N SER A 122 -7.09 19.42 -2.60
CA SER A 122 -6.50 20.59 -3.24
C SER A 122 -4.99 20.37 -3.42
N ASP A 123 -4.27 21.39 -3.83
CA ASP A 123 -2.81 21.33 -3.92
C ASP A 123 -2.16 21.12 -2.54
N SER A 124 -2.74 21.68 -1.48
CA SER A 124 -2.19 21.68 -0.12
C SER A 124 -2.88 20.77 0.88
N GLU A 125 -4.13 20.39 0.64
CA GLU A 125 -4.94 19.66 1.62
C GLU A 125 -5.60 18.42 1.01
N ILE A 126 -5.84 17.41 1.83
CA ILE A 126 -6.56 16.22 1.43
C ILE A 126 -7.43 15.70 2.58
N SER A 127 -8.63 15.26 2.22
CA SER A 127 -9.50 14.45 3.07
C SER A 127 -10.04 13.29 2.25
N LEU A 128 -9.85 12.07 2.76
CA LEU A 128 -10.29 10.84 2.09
C LEU A 128 -10.98 9.94 3.10
N LYS A 129 -12.11 9.39 2.68
CA LYS A 129 -12.84 8.33 3.40
C LYS A 129 -13.06 7.16 2.47
N MET A 130 -12.82 5.95 2.97
CA MET A 130 -13.08 4.69 2.29
C MET A 130 -13.90 3.79 3.20
N ASN A 131 -14.95 3.18 2.64
CA ASN A 131 -15.74 2.15 3.29
C ASN A 131 -15.84 0.95 2.33
N SER A 132 -15.46 -0.23 2.79
CA SER A 132 -15.64 -1.45 2.02
C SER A 132 -17.11 -1.89 1.99
N ASP A 133 -17.55 -2.45 0.86
CA ASP A 133 -18.93 -2.88 0.68
C ASP A 133 -19.29 -4.08 1.58
N ASP A 134 -18.29 -4.89 1.98
CA ASP A 134 -18.43 -5.97 2.97
C ASP A 134 -18.49 -5.47 4.42
N ALA A 135 -18.43 -4.17 4.64
CA ALA A 135 -18.42 -3.48 5.94
C ALA A 135 -17.26 -3.86 6.88
N ASN A 136 -16.27 -4.60 6.40
CA ASN A 136 -15.15 -5.08 7.23
C ASN A 136 -14.07 -4.02 7.45
N VAL A 137 -13.92 -3.07 6.50
CA VAL A 137 -12.85 -2.07 6.54
C VAL A 137 -13.36 -0.67 6.29
N ARG A 138 -12.92 0.24 7.16
CA ARG A 138 -13.11 1.69 7.02
C ARG A 138 -11.78 2.39 7.24
N VAL A 139 -11.46 3.34 6.36
CA VAL A 139 -10.27 4.19 6.46
C VAL A 139 -10.67 5.65 6.31
N GLU A 140 -10.16 6.49 7.18
CA GLU A 140 -10.28 7.95 7.08
C GLU A 140 -8.90 8.56 7.23
N ILE A 141 -8.58 9.55 6.41
CA ILE A 141 -7.38 10.35 6.52
C ILE A 141 -7.68 11.79 6.14
N ALA A 142 -7.17 12.73 6.91
CA ALA A 142 -7.17 14.15 6.58
C ALA A 142 -5.85 14.77 7.00
N GLY A 143 -5.35 15.69 6.18
CA GLY A 143 -4.07 16.35 6.43
C GLY A 143 -3.73 17.38 5.38
N ARG A 144 -2.56 18.00 5.53
CA ARG A 144 -2.02 19.00 4.63
C ARG A 144 -0.56 18.72 4.30
N ILE A 145 -0.08 19.24 3.17
CA ILE A 145 1.34 19.16 2.81
C ILE A 145 2.17 19.86 3.91
N ALA A 146 3.25 19.21 4.30
CA ALA A 146 4.20 19.71 5.28
C ALA A 146 5.62 19.72 4.71
N SER A 147 6.52 20.45 5.38
CA SER A 147 7.94 20.47 5.03
C SER A 147 8.71 19.28 5.61
N ASP A 148 8.26 18.78 6.77
CA ASP A 148 9.02 17.85 7.58
C ASP A 148 8.13 16.70 8.09
N LEU A 149 8.76 15.58 8.44
CA LEU A 149 8.11 14.50 9.17
C LEU A 149 7.78 14.94 10.61
N PRO A 150 6.78 14.30 11.27
CA PRO A 150 6.57 14.50 12.70
C PRO A 150 7.85 14.21 13.48
N SER A 151 8.16 15.04 14.48
CA SER A 151 9.35 14.84 15.34
C SER A 151 9.31 13.52 16.13
N THR A 152 8.15 12.89 16.22
CA THR A 152 7.93 11.59 16.86
C THR A 152 8.12 10.41 15.92
N SER A 153 8.36 10.64 14.61
CA SER A 153 8.57 9.57 13.64
C SER A 153 9.78 8.72 13.99
N VAL A 154 9.70 7.43 13.65
CA VAL A 154 10.86 6.51 13.76
C VAL A 154 11.93 6.78 12.71
N PHE A 155 11.63 7.59 11.70
CA PHE A 155 12.58 8.04 10.68
C PHE A 155 13.16 9.39 11.08
N SER A 156 14.49 9.51 10.99
CA SER A 156 15.22 10.74 11.34
C SER A 156 15.10 11.84 10.28
N SER A 157 14.72 11.48 9.06
CA SER A 157 14.58 12.39 7.93
C SER A 157 13.62 11.90 6.87
N LEU A 158 13.11 12.82 6.03
CA LEU A 158 12.32 12.47 4.85
C LEU A 158 13.12 11.59 3.88
N ALA A 159 14.43 11.83 3.73
CA ALA A 159 15.28 11.04 2.84
C ALA A 159 15.38 9.58 3.31
N GLU A 160 15.50 9.34 4.61
CA GLU A 160 15.53 8.00 5.19
C GLU A 160 14.18 7.28 4.98
N ALA A 161 13.06 7.92 5.30
CA ALA A 161 11.73 7.38 5.06
C ALA A 161 11.50 7.10 3.56
N SER A 162 11.87 8.03 2.68
CA SER A 162 11.77 7.87 1.24
C SER A 162 12.51 6.63 0.74
N SER A 163 13.77 6.46 1.12
CA SER A 163 14.58 5.29 0.75
C SER A 163 13.99 3.97 1.26
N PHE A 164 13.47 3.97 2.49
CA PHE A 164 12.82 2.78 3.07
C PHE A 164 11.64 2.31 2.22
N PHE A 165 10.79 3.23 1.73
CA PHE A 165 9.60 2.88 0.95
C PHE A 165 9.90 2.66 -0.54
N GLU A 166 10.92 3.28 -1.09
CA GLU A 166 11.36 3.06 -2.48
C GLU A 166 11.84 1.62 -2.68
N GLY A 167 12.57 1.05 -1.70
CA GLY A 167 12.99 -0.36 -1.69
C GLY A 167 11.81 -1.35 -1.74
N GLY A 168 10.64 -0.97 -1.21
CA GLY A 168 9.42 -1.78 -1.18
C GLY A 168 8.64 -1.85 -2.51
N SER A 169 9.31 -1.91 -3.66
CA SER A 169 8.69 -1.94 -4.99
C SER A 169 8.04 -3.28 -5.36
N LEU A 170 8.46 -4.38 -4.74
CA LEU A 170 7.90 -5.72 -4.92
C LEU A 170 6.81 -5.98 -3.88
N GLY A 171 5.61 -6.31 -4.33
CA GLY A 171 4.47 -6.58 -3.45
C GLY A 171 3.90 -7.97 -3.66
N TYR A 172 3.61 -8.66 -2.57
CA TYR A 172 2.91 -9.95 -2.54
C TYR A 172 1.54 -9.79 -1.91
N SER A 173 0.51 -10.20 -2.64
CA SER A 173 -0.89 -10.06 -2.22
C SER A 173 -1.54 -11.39 -1.97
N VAL A 174 -2.37 -11.45 -0.94
CA VAL A 174 -3.23 -12.61 -0.70
C VAL A 174 -4.13 -12.89 -1.91
N THR A 175 -4.44 -14.16 -2.10
CA THR A 175 -5.33 -14.66 -3.16
C THR A 175 -6.43 -15.52 -2.55
N ASN A 176 -7.35 -16.02 -3.38
CA ASN A 176 -8.35 -17.00 -2.94
C ASN A 176 -7.74 -18.39 -2.62
N ASP A 177 -6.47 -18.60 -2.96
CA ASP A 177 -5.69 -19.76 -2.56
C ASP A 177 -4.84 -19.37 -1.35
N PRO A 178 -5.12 -19.91 -0.14
CA PRO A 178 -4.44 -19.49 1.07
C PRO A 178 -2.93 -19.79 1.08
N ASP A 179 -2.49 -20.75 0.26
CA ASP A 179 -1.10 -21.17 0.18
C ASP A 179 -0.30 -20.37 -0.88
N ARG A 180 -0.95 -19.41 -1.59
CA ARG A 180 -0.35 -18.68 -2.70
C ARG A 180 -0.50 -17.17 -2.56
N LEU A 181 0.58 -16.46 -2.81
CA LEU A 181 0.63 -15.01 -2.90
C LEU A 181 0.99 -14.58 -4.32
N ASP A 182 0.20 -13.69 -4.90
CA ASP A 182 0.48 -13.11 -6.22
C ASP A 182 1.52 -11.99 -6.13
N GLY A 183 2.61 -12.12 -6.92
CA GLY A 183 3.68 -11.15 -6.99
C GLY A 183 3.45 -10.05 -8.02
N LEU A 184 3.71 -8.79 -7.65
CA LEU A 184 3.63 -7.62 -8.52
C LEU A 184 4.77 -6.65 -8.22
N LYS A 185 5.52 -6.25 -9.25
CA LYS A 185 6.59 -5.26 -9.13
C LYS A 185 6.15 -3.92 -9.71
N LEU A 186 6.18 -2.88 -8.86
CA LEU A 186 5.96 -1.50 -9.26
C LEU A 186 7.28 -0.89 -9.77
N GLN A 187 7.26 -0.30 -10.96
CA GLN A 187 8.34 0.53 -11.47
C GLN A 187 7.82 1.93 -11.72
N THR A 188 8.44 2.91 -11.07
CA THR A 188 8.13 4.33 -11.25
C THR A 188 9.25 5.02 -12.00
N ARG A 189 8.94 6.01 -12.84
CA ARG A 189 9.96 6.81 -13.54
C ARG A 189 10.65 7.82 -12.61
N GLN A 190 9.93 8.26 -11.61
CA GLN A 190 10.40 9.18 -10.59
C GLN A 190 9.82 8.74 -9.26
N TRP A 191 10.66 8.72 -8.23
CA TRP A 191 10.24 8.55 -6.87
C TRP A 191 10.45 9.87 -6.13
N GLN A 192 9.34 10.53 -5.81
CA GLN A 192 9.36 11.78 -5.06
C GLN A 192 8.18 11.80 -4.10
N VAL A 193 8.47 12.00 -2.84
CA VAL A 193 7.48 12.04 -1.75
C VAL A 193 7.56 13.38 -1.02
N GLU A 194 6.41 13.80 -0.51
CA GLU A 194 6.26 14.95 0.38
C GLU A 194 5.63 14.48 1.69
N PRO A 195 5.99 15.04 2.84
CA PRO A 195 5.32 14.74 4.10
C PRO A 195 3.88 15.27 4.11
N LEU A 196 2.99 14.56 4.82
CA LEU A 196 1.67 15.05 5.18
C LEU A 196 1.57 15.22 6.70
N GLU A 197 1.27 16.42 7.16
CA GLU A 197 0.83 16.68 8.52
C GLU A 197 -0.62 16.23 8.66
N ILE A 198 -0.83 15.17 9.43
CA ILE A 198 -2.13 14.51 9.55
C ILE A 198 -2.93 15.14 10.69
N THR A 199 -4.15 15.57 10.39
CA THR A 199 -5.12 16.09 11.37
C THR A 199 -6.12 15.05 11.83
N ASN A 200 -6.37 14.02 11.01
CA ASN A 200 -7.21 12.86 11.35
C ASN A 200 -6.71 11.62 10.62
N VAL A 201 -6.56 10.51 11.33
CA VAL A 201 -6.30 9.19 10.76
C VAL A 201 -7.08 8.14 11.52
N TYR A 202 -7.75 7.26 10.78
CA TYR A 202 -8.46 6.12 11.31
C TYR A 202 -8.36 4.96 10.31
N SER A 203 -8.12 3.77 10.82
CA SER A 203 -8.24 2.51 10.09
C SER A 203 -8.83 1.47 11.00
N SER A 204 -10.01 0.94 10.67
CA SER A 204 -10.63 -0.11 11.47
C SER A 204 -9.73 -1.36 11.58
N TYR A 205 -8.89 -1.63 10.57
CA TYR A 205 -7.92 -2.73 10.58
C TYR A 205 -6.82 -2.51 11.63
N PHE A 206 -6.22 -1.30 11.67
CA PHE A 206 -5.12 -0.98 12.60
C PHE A 206 -5.59 -0.54 13.98
N CYS A 207 -6.87 -0.19 14.14
CA CYS A 207 -7.49 0.10 15.44
C CYS A 207 -8.12 -1.14 16.09
N ASP A 208 -8.03 -2.31 15.47
CA ASP A 208 -8.55 -3.56 16.01
C ASP A 208 -7.62 -4.09 17.12
N GLU A 209 -8.04 -3.92 18.37
CA GLU A 209 -7.27 -4.36 19.55
C GLU A 209 -7.12 -5.89 19.66
N THR A 210 -7.92 -6.66 18.92
CA THR A 210 -7.76 -8.13 18.86
C THR A 210 -6.56 -8.53 18.01
N ARG A 211 -6.21 -7.70 17.01
CA ARG A 211 -5.02 -7.85 16.17
C ARG A 211 -3.80 -7.16 16.80
N PHE A 212 -4.00 -5.92 17.19
CA PHE A 212 -2.97 -5.06 17.73
C PHE A 212 -3.35 -4.61 19.15
N PRO A 213 -2.97 -5.36 20.20
CA PRO A 213 -3.21 -4.98 21.57
C PRO A 213 -2.76 -3.56 21.88
N LYS A 214 -3.46 -2.88 22.78
CA LYS A 214 -3.17 -1.49 23.15
C LYS A 214 -1.69 -1.28 23.46
N GLY A 215 -1.11 -0.26 22.85
CA GLY A 215 0.31 0.10 23.00
C GLY A 215 1.26 -0.65 22.05
N THR A 216 0.78 -1.59 21.21
CA THR A 216 1.61 -2.29 20.24
C THR A 216 1.62 -1.65 18.85
N ILE A 217 0.74 -0.68 18.60
CA ILE A 217 0.65 0.06 17.36
C ILE A 217 0.38 1.53 17.61
N GLU A 218 1.01 2.38 16.79
CA GLU A 218 0.80 3.83 16.82
C GLU A 218 0.99 4.40 15.40
N PHE A 219 0.21 5.43 15.05
CA PHE A 219 0.44 6.17 13.80
C PHE A 219 1.80 6.87 13.86
N ASP A 220 2.60 6.74 12.79
CA ASP A 220 3.94 7.31 12.73
C ASP A 220 3.99 8.57 11.86
N HIS A 221 3.69 8.44 10.57
CA HIS A 221 3.71 9.54 9.62
C HIS A 221 2.92 9.20 8.36
N ALA A 222 2.68 10.19 7.54
CA ALA A 222 2.19 9.98 6.18
C ALA A 222 3.04 10.69 5.13
N LEU A 223 3.13 10.06 3.96
CA LEU A 223 3.78 10.60 2.77
C LEU A 223 2.80 10.65 1.63
N ILE A 224 2.96 11.63 0.75
CA ILE A 224 2.19 11.74 -0.49
C ILE A 224 3.11 11.85 -1.70
N MET A 225 2.70 11.26 -2.81
CA MET A 225 3.29 11.48 -4.14
C MET A 225 2.19 11.72 -5.16
N ARG A 226 2.49 12.52 -6.19
CA ARG A 226 1.52 12.92 -7.21
C ARG A 226 2.09 12.81 -8.62
N ASN A 227 1.21 12.51 -9.58
CA ASN A 227 1.50 12.54 -11.02
C ASN A 227 2.67 11.65 -11.46
N ILE A 228 2.82 10.48 -10.86
CA ILE A 228 3.91 9.55 -11.13
C ILE A 228 3.51 8.58 -12.25
N GLN A 229 4.26 8.59 -13.34
CA GLN A 229 4.14 7.56 -14.37
C GLN A 229 4.74 6.25 -13.86
N HIS A 230 4.02 5.16 -14.07
CA HIS A 230 4.44 3.85 -13.56
C HIS A 230 4.10 2.71 -14.52
N GLU A 231 4.80 1.61 -14.30
CA GLU A 231 4.51 0.31 -14.89
C GLU A 231 4.39 -0.73 -13.77
N TRP A 232 3.48 -1.68 -13.98
CA TRP A 232 3.40 -2.90 -13.19
C TRP A 232 3.86 -4.09 -14.01
N HIS A 233 4.78 -4.83 -13.43
CA HIS A 233 5.33 -6.06 -13.98
C HIS A 233 4.94 -7.23 -13.09
N SER A 234 4.51 -8.35 -13.68
CA SER A 234 4.31 -9.58 -12.93
C SER A 234 5.62 -10.01 -12.31
N ALA A 235 5.59 -10.41 -11.04
CA ALA A 235 6.63 -11.19 -10.40
C ALA A 235 6.16 -12.65 -10.26
N ASP A 236 7.08 -13.55 -9.95
CA ASP A 236 6.73 -14.94 -9.69
C ASP A 236 5.91 -15.03 -8.39
N ASP A 237 4.95 -15.97 -8.36
CA ASP A 237 4.13 -16.20 -7.19
C ASP A 237 4.98 -16.77 -6.04
N LEU A 238 4.62 -16.46 -4.79
CA LEU A 238 5.20 -17.09 -3.61
C LEU A 238 4.19 -18.06 -2.99
N TYR A 239 4.72 -19.17 -2.50
CA TYR A 239 3.96 -20.17 -1.73
C TYR A 239 4.35 -20.06 -0.25
N VAL A 240 3.34 -20.08 0.65
CA VAL A 240 3.48 -19.84 2.09
C VAL A 240 3.02 -21.05 2.90
#